data_a4e05165cf58052a4b2db638d58d0cf2
#
_entry.id   a4e05165cf58052a4b2db638d58d0cf2
#
_cell.length_a   1.000
_cell.length_b   1.000
_cell.length_c   1.000
_cell.angle_alpha   90.00
_cell.angle_beta   90.00
_cell.angle_gamma   90.00
#
_symmetry.space_group_name_H-M   'P 1'
#
loop_
_entity.id
_entity.type
_entity.pdbx_description
1 polymer ?
#
loop_
_entity_poly.entity_id
_entity_poly.type
_entity_poly.pdbx_seq_one_letter_code
_entity_poly.pdbx_strand_id
1 'polypeptide(L)'
;GICKEGTLFGTQMQVAAAGDKRWAYELGRVCGEEAAATGANWNFGPILDIDTNYHNPITNTRVFSSDQETVLQMSREFVRGQMENGMAVCLKHWPGDGRDERDQHMVTTINDCTAREWDASYGKIYKALIEDGAETVMAAHIMLPAYSRKMNPDIRDEEILPGSLSCDLTTRLLREQLGFNGLVVTDATTMTGFMQTMARRDALPLAVAAGCDMILFTLDLKEDYQYVLDAAADGTISRERLDEAVARILALKAHLKLHKKMEEGTLFPGDEALKVFEREDNRNLARECADRSVTLVKDTQNLLPISPKTQRRILLHVLGDKGGYHDPICN
;
A
#
# COMPACT_ATOMS: atom_id res chain seq x y z
N GLY A 1 8.78 -9.02 -6.56
CA GLY A 1 9.18 -9.94 -5.49
C GLY A 1 10.13 -9.26 -4.50
N ILE A 2 10.33 -9.87 -3.35
CA ILE A 2 11.21 -9.36 -2.29
C ILE A 2 12.70 -9.48 -2.68
N CYS A 3 13.00 -10.38 -3.56
CA CYS A 3 14.33 -10.60 -4.11
C CYS A 3 14.25 -10.92 -5.61
N LYS A 4 15.42 -10.99 -6.26
CA LYS A 4 15.52 -11.24 -7.70
C LYS A 4 14.98 -12.61 -8.10
N GLU A 5 15.12 -13.58 -7.22
CA GLU A 5 14.70 -14.98 -7.40
C GLU A 5 13.20 -15.18 -7.18
N GLY A 6 12.51 -14.18 -6.61
CA GLY A 6 11.08 -14.24 -6.27
C GLY A 6 10.18 -14.44 -7.48
N THR A 7 9.05 -15.07 -7.26
CA THR A 7 8.03 -15.30 -8.29
C THR A 7 7.41 -14.00 -8.75
N LEU A 8 7.45 -13.73 -10.06
CA LEU A 8 6.97 -12.50 -10.67
C LEU A 8 5.53 -12.66 -11.16
N PHE A 9 4.56 -12.17 -10.38
CA PHE A 9 3.15 -12.14 -10.76
C PHE A 9 2.76 -10.93 -11.62
N GLY A 10 3.59 -9.91 -11.69
CA GLY A 10 3.24 -8.65 -12.31
C GLY A 10 2.58 -7.66 -11.34
N THR A 11 1.86 -6.67 -11.89
CA THR A 11 1.23 -5.59 -11.12
C THR A 11 -0.15 -5.99 -10.60
N GLN A 12 -0.70 -5.23 -9.61
CA GLN A 12 -2.07 -5.46 -9.12
C GLN A 12 -3.10 -5.31 -10.25
N MET A 13 -2.94 -4.34 -11.15
CA MET A 13 -3.82 -4.17 -12.33
C MET A 13 -3.77 -5.40 -13.25
N GLN A 14 -2.58 -5.95 -13.51
CA GLN A 14 -2.44 -7.16 -14.31
C GLN A 14 -3.17 -8.35 -13.65
N VAL A 15 -3.02 -8.51 -12.34
CA VAL A 15 -3.70 -9.57 -11.59
C VAL A 15 -5.23 -9.43 -11.67
N ALA A 16 -5.73 -8.19 -11.55
CA ALA A 16 -7.17 -7.92 -11.70
C ALA A 16 -7.68 -8.17 -13.12
N ALA A 17 -6.87 -7.85 -14.15
CA ALA A 17 -7.22 -8.08 -15.56
C ALA A 17 -7.38 -9.58 -15.90
N ALA A 18 -6.82 -10.49 -15.09
CA ALA A 18 -7.07 -11.93 -15.23
C ALA A 18 -8.52 -12.35 -14.89
N GLY A 19 -9.35 -11.44 -14.36
CA GLY A 19 -10.81 -11.56 -14.27
C GLY A 19 -11.35 -12.46 -13.14
N ASP A 20 -10.49 -12.96 -12.26
CA ASP A 20 -10.89 -13.78 -11.12
C ASP A 20 -10.11 -13.36 -9.86
N LYS A 21 -10.83 -13.08 -8.78
CA LYS A 21 -10.24 -12.67 -7.49
C LYS A 21 -9.31 -13.73 -6.88
N ARG A 22 -9.39 -15.00 -7.29
CA ARG A 22 -8.44 -16.04 -6.88
C ARG A 22 -7.00 -15.65 -7.16
N TRP A 23 -6.75 -14.86 -8.23
CA TRP A 23 -5.40 -14.42 -8.59
C TRP A 23 -4.81 -13.43 -7.60
N ALA A 24 -5.66 -12.59 -7.00
CA ALA A 24 -5.23 -11.72 -5.90
C ALA A 24 -4.89 -12.53 -4.64
N TYR A 25 -5.65 -13.59 -4.36
CA TYR A 25 -5.30 -14.54 -3.28
C TYR A 25 -3.94 -15.21 -3.55
N GLU A 26 -3.74 -15.76 -4.76
CA GLU A 26 -2.47 -16.43 -5.11
C GLU A 26 -1.28 -15.45 -5.07
N LEU A 27 -1.46 -14.21 -5.54
CA LEU A 27 -0.47 -13.16 -5.38
C LEU A 27 -0.14 -12.93 -3.91
N GLY A 28 -1.17 -12.79 -3.05
CA GLY A 28 -1.00 -12.61 -1.61
C GLY A 28 -0.29 -13.79 -0.97
N ARG A 29 -0.72 -15.01 -1.27
CA ARG A 29 -0.17 -16.25 -0.75
C ARG A 29 1.31 -16.42 -1.10
N VAL A 30 1.65 -16.33 -2.39
CA VAL A 30 3.02 -16.51 -2.86
C VAL A 30 3.94 -15.41 -2.32
N CYS A 31 3.49 -14.15 -2.35
CA CYS A 31 4.25 -13.06 -1.75
C CYS A 31 4.46 -13.27 -0.23
N GLY A 32 3.45 -13.79 0.47
CA GLY A 32 3.54 -14.09 1.90
C GLY A 32 4.51 -15.22 2.20
N GLU A 33 4.43 -16.35 1.47
CA GLU A 33 5.35 -17.47 1.61
C GLU A 33 6.82 -17.05 1.37
N GLU A 34 7.07 -16.37 0.25
CA GLU A 34 8.42 -15.93 -0.12
C GLU A 34 8.97 -14.88 0.85
N ALA A 35 8.14 -13.94 1.31
CA ALA A 35 8.54 -12.95 2.28
C ALA A 35 8.86 -13.58 3.65
N ALA A 36 8.00 -14.48 4.12
CA ALA A 36 8.23 -15.20 5.39
C ALA A 36 9.52 -16.02 5.35
N ALA A 37 9.85 -16.62 4.21
CA ALA A 37 11.09 -17.39 4.02
C ALA A 37 12.36 -16.53 4.14
N THR A 38 12.27 -15.23 3.90
CA THR A 38 13.37 -14.27 4.12
C THR A 38 13.40 -13.66 5.52
N GLY A 39 12.46 -14.02 6.39
CA GLY A 39 12.31 -13.46 7.72
C GLY A 39 11.47 -12.18 7.78
N ALA A 40 10.93 -11.72 6.65
CA ALA A 40 9.97 -10.62 6.66
C ALA A 40 8.66 -11.05 7.34
N ASN A 41 8.02 -10.12 8.04
CA ASN A 41 6.81 -10.39 8.81
C ASN A 41 5.73 -9.30 8.66
N TRP A 42 6.00 -8.27 7.88
CA TRP A 42 5.10 -7.16 7.62
C TRP A 42 5.25 -6.68 6.18
N ASN A 43 4.14 -6.63 5.44
CA ASN A 43 4.09 -6.18 4.06
C ASN A 43 3.35 -4.84 3.95
N PHE A 44 3.91 -3.86 3.25
CA PHE A 44 3.27 -2.58 2.96
C PHE A 44 2.35 -2.69 1.73
N GLY A 45 1.30 -3.47 1.88
CA GLY A 45 0.25 -3.73 0.89
C GLY A 45 -0.96 -4.46 1.52
N PRO A 46 -2.08 -4.50 0.81
CA PRO A 46 -2.32 -4.07 -0.56
C PRO A 46 -2.43 -2.55 -0.74
N ILE A 47 -2.35 -2.10 -2.01
CA ILE A 47 -2.72 -0.75 -2.40
C ILE A 47 -4.23 -0.72 -2.64
N LEU A 48 -4.95 0.12 -1.88
CA LEU A 48 -6.41 0.26 -1.90
C LEU A 48 -6.89 1.46 -2.72
N ASP A 49 -5.94 2.19 -3.30
CA ASP A 49 -6.21 3.36 -4.10
C ASP A 49 -7.07 3.00 -5.32
N ILE A 50 -7.84 3.96 -5.80
CA ILE A 50 -8.77 3.77 -6.91
C ILE A 50 -8.33 4.66 -8.07
N ASP A 51 -7.96 4.09 -9.21
CA ASP A 51 -7.44 4.82 -10.38
C ASP A 51 -8.55 5.55 -11.13
N THR A 52 -9.10 6.60 -10.52
CA THR A 52 -10.16 7.41 -11.10
C THR A 52 -9.65 8.48 -12.05
N ASN A 53 -8.37 8.85 -11.93
CA ASN A 53 -7.70 9.82 -12.78
C ASN A 53 -6.49 9.18 -13.46
N TYR A 54 -6.60 8.86 -14.74
CA TYR A 54 -5.52 8.22 -15.51
C TYR A 54 -4.25 9.07 -15.66
N HIS A 55 -4.30 10.36 -15.27
CA HIS A 55 -3.12 11.22 -15.17
C HIS A 55 -2.36 11.05 -13.85
N ASN A 56 -2.95 10.34 -12.86
CA ASN A 56 -2.24 10.09 -11.61
C ASN A 56 -0.99 9.24 -11.89
N PRO A 57 0.23 9.73 -11.57
CA PRO A 57 1.46 9.03 -11.90
C PRO A 57 1.77 7.87 -10.95
N ILE A 58 1.06 7.77 -9.82
CA ILE A 58 1.39 6.86 -8.72
C ILE A 58 0.49 5.63 -8.71
N THR A 59 -0.81 5.79 -8.91
CA THR A 59 -1.74 4.65 -8.92
C THR A 59 -1.50 3.78 -10.14
N ASN A 60 -1.80 4.24 -11.32
CA ASN A 60 -1.49 3.59 -12.59
C ASN A 60 -1.64 2.05 -12.48
N THR A 61 -0.63 1.28 -12.89
CA THR A 61 -0.66 -0.20 -12.83
C THR A 61 -0.50 -0.78 -11.42
N ARG A 62 -0.22 0.04 -10.41
CA ARG A 62 0.00 -0.41 -9.03
C ARG A 62 -1.29 -0.76 -8.29
N VAL A 63 -2.44 -0.29 -8.74
CA VAL A 63 -3.75 -0.55 -8.14
C VAL A 63 -4.48 -1.68 -8.86
N PHE A 64 -5.51 -2.25 -8.23
CA PHE A 64 -6.30 -3.31 -8.87
C PHE A 64 -7.22 -2.77 -9.96
N SER A 65 -7.87 -1.62 -9.76
CA SER A 65 -8.89 -1.12 -10.71
C SER A 65 -9.24 0.36 -10.48
N SER A 66 -9.97 0.93 -11.43
CA SER A 66 -10.76 2.15 -11.27
C SER A 66 -12.15 1.90 -10.69
N ASP A 67 -12.57 0.62 -10.58
CA ASP A 67 -13.83 0.23 -9.96
C ASP A 67 -13.62 -0.17 -8.50
N GLN A 68 -14.30 0.52 -7.59
CA GLN A 68 -14.18 0.33 -6.15
C GLN A 68 -14.55 -1.07 -5.66
N GLU A 69 -15.51 -1.73 -6.31
CA GLU A 69 -15.92 -3.07 -5.91
C GLU A 69 -14.86 -4.11 -6.28
N THR A 70 -14.26 -3.96 -7.45
CA THR A 70 -13.11 -4.77 -7.88
C THR A 70 -11.92 -4.57 -6.92
N VAL A 71 -11.61 -3.31 -6.54
CA VAL A 71 -10.54 -3.03 -5.57
C VAL A 71 -10.82 -3.74 -4.25
N LEU A 72 -12.05 -3.64 -3.73
CA LEU A 72 -12.44 -4.30 -2.48
C LEU A 72 -12.28 -5.83 -2.55
N GLN A 73 -12.85 -6.46 -3.59
CA GLN A 73 -12.82 -7.92 -3.71
C GLN A 73 -11.40 -8.46 -3.88
N MET A 74 -10.59 -7.83 -4.73
CA MET A 74 -9.21 -8.24 -4.95
C MET A 74 -8.36 -8.03 -3.69
N SER A 75 -8.53 -6.89 -3.01
CA SER A 75 -7.79 -6.58 -1.79
C SER A 75 -8.10 -7.56 -0.65
N ARG A 76 -9.35 -7.97 -0.48
CA ARG A 76 -9.75 -9.00 0.50
C ARG A 76 -9.00 -10.30 0.30
N GLU A 77 -8.98 -10.77 -0.94
CA GLU A 77 -8.32 -12.03 -1.26
C GLU A 77 -6.80 -11.94 -1.12
N PHE A 78 -6.20 -10.81 -1.50
CA PHE A 78 -4.79 -10.55 -1.27
C PHE A 78 -4.44 -10.56 0.23
N VAL A 79 -5.20 -9.82 1.03
CA VAL A 79 -5.03 -9.76 2.50
C VAL A 79 -5.13 -11.16 3.10
N ARG A 80 -6.14 -11.94 2.72
CA ARG A 80 -6.32 -13.32 3.18
C ARG A 80 -5.09 -14.17 2.88
N GLY A 81 -4.58 -14.13 1.64
CA GLY A 81 -3.39 -14.89 1.25
C GLY A 81 -2.13 -14.50 2.03
N GLN A 82 -1.97 -13.22 2.37
CA GLN A 82 -0.85 -12.74 3.20
C GLN A 82 -0.97 -13.22 4.66
N MET A 83 -2.13 -13.02 5.28
CA MET A 83 -2.35 -13.32 6.69
C MET A 83 -2.26 -14.83 6.96
N GLU A 84 -2.72 -15.69 6.06
CA GLU A 84 -2.58 -17.15 6.15
C GLU A 84 -1.10 -17.60 6.21
N ASN A 85 -0.18 -16.78 5.71
CA ASN A 85 1.27 -17.01 5.79
C ASN A 85 1.94 -16.27 6.96
N GLY A 86 1.16 -15.73 7.89
CA GLY A 86 1.69 -15.05 9.08
C GLY A 86 2.33 -13.70 8.80
N MET A 87 1.98 -13.06 7.67
CA MET A 87 2.39 -11.71 7.32
C MET A 87 1.35 -10.70 7.80
N ALA A 88 1.78 -9.67 8.51
CA ALA A 88 0.93 -8.50 8.72
C ALA A 88 0.77 -7.73 7.41
N VAL A 89 -0.42 -7.19 7.18
CA VAL A 89 -0.74 -6.35 6.01
C VAL A 89 -0.81 -4.88 6.39
N CYS A 90 -0.57 -4.00 5.42
CA CYS A 90 -0.68 -2.56 5.60
C CYS A 90 -1.54 -1.95 4.51
N LEU A 91 -2.75 -1.54 4.88
CA LEU A 91 -3.69 -0.90 3.99
C LEU A 91 -3.20 0.49 3.60
N LYS A 92 -3.07 0.78 2.30
CA LYS A 92 -2.51 2.05 1.83
C LYS A 92 -3.11 2.54 0.53
N HIS A 93 -3.06 3.85 0.29
CA HIS A 93 -2.47 4.95 1.06
C HIS A 93 -3.58 5.80 1.70
N TRP A 94 -3.73 5.73 3.01
CA TRP A 94 -4.79 6.45 3.72
C TRP A 94 -4.66 7.98 3.58
N PRO A 95 -5.73 8.74 3.25
CA PRO A 95 -7.15 8.35 3.11
C PRO A 95 -7.58 7.90 1.70
N GLY A 96 -6.66 7.63 0.79
CA GLY A 96 -6.88 7.13 -0.57
C GLY A 96 -6.30 8.05 -1.64
N ASP A 97 -5.55 7.46 -2.59
CA ASP A 97 -4.97 8.10 -3.76
C ASP A 97 -5.76 7.78 -5.05
N GLY A 98 -5.37 8.37 -6.17
CA GLY A 98 -5.89 8.09 -7.52
C GLY A 98 -6.78 9.18 -8.10
N ARG A 99 -6.87 10.34 -7.45
CA ARG A 99 -7.67 11.48 -7.93
C ARG A 99 -6.81 12.66 -8.40
N ASP A 100 -5.72 12.95 -7.67
CA ASP A 100 -4.79 14.03 -8.01
C ASP A 100 -3.86 13.60 -9.17
N GLU A 101 -3.53 14.51 -10.07
CA GLU A 101 -2.54 14.29 -11.12
C GLU A 101 -1.10 14.57 -10.65
N ARG A 102 -0.93 14.98 -9.40
CA ARG A 102 0.37 15.24 -8.78
C ARG A 102 0.85 14.01 -8.02
N ASP A 103 2.17 13.97 -7.80
CA ASP A 103 2.85 12.89 -7.10
C ASP A 103 3.10 13.27 -5.64
N GLN A 104 2.59 12.49 -4.67
CA GLN A 104 2.80 12.73 -3.24
C GLN A 104 4.27 12.60 -2.81
N HIS A 105 5.15 11.98 -3.63
CA HIS A 105 6.59 12.02 -3.38
C HIS A 105 7.19 13.41 -3.58
N MET A 106 6.57 14.23 -4.43
CA MET A 106 7.05 15.56 -4.84
C MET A 106 6.27 16.71 -4.19
N VAL A 107 5.01 16.49 -3.83
CA VAL A 107 4.11 17.52 -3.28
C VAL A 107 3.00 16.86 -2.48
N THR A 108 2.44 17.54 -1.47
CA THR A 108 1.21 17.08 -0.82
C THR A 108 0.06 17.04 -1.83
N THR A 109 -0.61 15.90 -1.94
CA THR A 109 -1.70 15.67 -2.90
C THR A 109 -3.08 15.80 -2.25
N ILE A 110 -4.12 15.82 -3.07
CA ILE A 110 -5.49 16.04 -2.62
C ILE A 110 -6.40 14.93 -3.16
N ASN A 111 -7.10 14.26 -2.27
CA ASN A 111 -8.30 13.51 -2.62
C ASN A 111 -9.48 14.48 -2.55
N ASP A 112 -10.03 14.86 -3.70
CA ASP A 112 -11.08 15.85 -3.88
C ASP A 112 -12.51 15.30 -3.75
N CYS A 113 -12.65 14.06 -3.30
CA CYS A 113 -13.96 13.46 -3.02
C CYS A 113 -14.78 14.32 -2.08
N THR A 114 -16.07 14.47 -2.35
CA THR A 114 -17.02 14.83 -1.31
C THR A 114 -17.04 13.76 -0.22
N ALA A 115 -17.46 14.12 1.00
CA ALA A 115 -17.54 13.12 2.08
C ALA A 115 -18.44 11.93 1.72
N ARG A 116 -19.54 12.18 0.97
CA ARG A 116 -20.45 11.11 0.49
C ARG A 116 -19.79 10.18 -0.52
N GLU A 117 -19.04 10.73 -1.47
CA GLU A 117 -18.31 9.91 -2.46
C GLU A 117 -17.23 9.10 -1.77
N TRP A 118 -16.50 9.70 -0.83
CA TRP A 118 -15.48 9.00 -0.07
C TRP A 118 -16.08 7.86 0.76
N ASP A 119 -17.18 8.10 1.48
CA ASP A 119 -17.90 7.08 2.26
C ASP A 119 -18.33 5.88 1.38
N ALA A 120 -18.79 6.16 0.15
CA ALA A 120 -19.26 5.16 -0.79
C ALA A 120 -18.13 4.40 -1.50
N SER A 121 -16.89 4.90 -1.50
CA SER A 121 -15.73 4.34 -2.20
C SER A 121 -14.63 3.93 -1.24
N TYR A 122 -13.63 4.78 -1.00
CA TYR A 122 -12.51 4.51 -0.11
C TYR A 122 -12.96 4.10 1.30
N GLY A 123 -13.91 4.84 1.88
CA GLY A 123 -14.45 4.56 3.21
C GLY A 123 -15.06 3.15 3.31
N LYS A 124 -15.81 2.72 2.28
CA LYS A 124 -16.36 1.37 2.19
C LYS A 124 -15.24 0.31 2.16
N ILE A 125 -14.17 0.54 1.37
CA ILE A 125 -13.06 -0.40 1.24
C ILE A 125 -12.30 -0.53 2.56
N TYR A 126 -11.89 0.61 3.16
CA TYR A 126 -11.19 0.59 4.44
C TYR A 126 -12.02 -0.05 5.54
N LYS A 127 -13.30 0.34 5.68
CA LYS A 127 -14.19 -0.23 6.67
C LYS A 127 -14.29 -1.75 6.56
N ALA A 128 -14.51 -2.26 5.36
CA ALA A 128 -14.64 -3.69 5.13
C ALA A 128 -13.36 -4.47 5.49
N LEU A 129 -12.17 -3.96 5.11
CA LEU A 129 -10.89 -4.63 5.41
C LEU A 129 -10.51 -4.50 6.90
N ILE A 130 -10.91 -3.42 7.58
CA ILE A 130 -10.78 -3.28 9.04
C ILE A 130 -11.65 -4.33 9.74
N GLU A 131 -12.91 -4.50 9.31
CA GLU A 131 -13.83 -5.52 9.83
C GLU A 131 -13.33 -6.95 9.54
N ASP A 132 -12.62 -7.15 8.43
CA ASP A 132 -11.96 -8.42 8.07
C ASP A 132 -10.66 -8.68 8.89
N GLY A 133 -10.21 -7.72 9.71
CA GLY A 133 -9.11 -7.90 10.66
C GLY A 133 -7.75 -7.41 10.18
N ALA A 134 -7.66 -6.51 9.19
CA ALA A 134 -6.39 -5.91 8.79
C ALA A 134 -5.69 -5.21 9.95
N GLU A 135 -4.39 -5.48 10.12
CA GLU A 135 -3.64 -5.12 11.32
C GLU A 135 -3.05 -3.72 11.29
N THR A 136 -2.70 -3.22 10.08
CA THR A 136 -2.01 -1.92 9.97
C THR A 136 -2.53 -1.06 8.82
N VAL A 137 -2.37 0.26 8.97
CA VAL A 137 -2.72 1.27 7.95
C VAL A 137 -1.54 2.23 7.76
N MET A 138 -1.24 2.60 6.52
CA MET A 138 -0.25 3.61 6.18
C MET A 138 -0.94 4.95 5.92
N ALA A 139 -0.69 5.92 6.81
CA ALA A 139 -1.17 7.29 6.67
C ALA A 139 -0.26 8.08 5.72
N ALA A 140 -0.81 8.49 4.59
CA ALA A 140 -0.08 9.13 3.51
C ALA A 140 -0.12 10.66 3.55
N HIS A 141 0.63 11.28 2.64
CA HIS A 141 0.73 12.74 2.52
C HIS A 141 -0.33 13.29 1.58
N ILE A 142 -1.57 12.83 1.80
CA ILE A 142 -2.75 13.11 1.00
C ILE A 142 -3.79 13.82 1.86
N MET A 143 -4.24 14.99 1.42
CA MET A 143 -5.32 15.73 2.06
C MET A 143 -6.69 15.19 1.63
N LEU A 144 -7.68 15.28 2.53
CA LEU A 144 -9.10 15.01 2.22
C LEU A 144 -9.94 16.19 2.75
N PRO A 145 -9.97 17.33 2.02
CA PRO A 145 -10.54 18.58 2.52
C PRO A 145 -12.02 18.47 2.91
N ALA A 146 -12.81 17.69 2.18
CA ALA A 146 -14.23 17.53 2.49
C ALA A 146 -14.45 16.90 3.88
N TYR A 147 -13.61 15.95 4.29
CA TYR A 147 -13.69 15.36 5.62
C TYR A 147 -13.10 16.26 6.70
N SER A 148 -12.00 16.97 6.44
CA SER A 148 -11.46 17.95 7.38
C SER A 148 -12.51 19.02 7.71
N ARG A 149 -13.22 19.54 6.69
CA ARG A 149 -14.31 20.51 6.91
C ARG A 149 -15.55 19.89 7.56
N LYS A 150 -15.85 18.62 7.32
CA LYS A 150 -16.95 17.89 7.99
C LYS A 150 -16.68 17.74 9.48
N MET A 151 -15.41 17.51 9.87
CA MET A 151 -14.98 17.35 11.26
C MET A 151 -14.78 18.69 11.97
N ASN A 152 -14.31 19.69 11.25
CA ASN A 152 -14.08 21.05 11.73
C ASN A 152 -14.62 22.05 10.69
N PRO A 153 -15.89 22.48 10.79
CA PRO A 153 -16.52 23.37 9.81
C PRO A 153 -15.84 24.74 9.66
N ASP A 154 -15.13 25.18 10.67
CA ASP A 154 -14.45 26.49 10.70
C ASP A 154 -12.98 26.41 10.25
N ILE A 155 -12.50 25.22 9.84
CA ILE A 155 -11.12 25.04 9.40
C ILE A 155 -10.82 25.86 8.15
N ARG A 156 -9.75 26.63 8.18
CA ARG A 156 -9.27 27.38 7.02
C ARG A 156 -8.50 26.45 6.08
N ASP A 157 -8.42 26.81 4.79
CA ASP A 157 -7.78 25.98 3.77
C ASP A 157 -6.31 25.68 4.07
N GLU A 158 -5.59 26.66 4.62
CA GLU A 158 -4.19 26.53 5.03
C GLU A 158 -3.95 25.64 6.27
N GLU A 159 -5.02 25.31 7.00
CA GLU A 159 -4.97 24.45 8.18
C GLU A 159 -5.30 22.99 7.85
N ILE A 160 -5.73 22.72 6.60
CA ILE A 160 -6.02 21.34 6.15
C ILE A 160 -4.72 20.59 5.98
N LEU A 161 -4.56 19.52 6.75
CA LEU A 161 -3.36 18.69 6.79
C LEU A 161 -3.59 17.33 6.10
N PRO A 162 -2.53 16.71 5.55
CA PRO A 162 -2.62 15.36 4.99
C PRO A 162 -2.86 14.30 6.07
N GLY A 163 -3.29 13.11 5.66
CA GLY A 163 -3.62 12.00 6.55
C GLY A 163 -2.55 11.70 7.59
N SER A 164 -1.28 11.76 7.24
CA SER A 164 -0.15 11.56 8.15
C SER A 164 -0.01 12.58 9.27
N LEU A 165 -0.60 13.78 9.12
CA LEU A 165 -0.50 14.90 10.06
C LEU A 165 -1.86 15.35 10.61
N SER A 166 -2.97 14.76 10.14
CA SER A 166 -4.33 15.20 10.47
C SER A 166 -4.96 14.32 11.55
N CYS A 167 -5.20 14.90 12.72
CA CYS A 167 -5.99 14.29 13.78
C CYS A 167 -7.43 13.98 13.30
N ASP A 168 -8.03 14.87 12.48
CA ASP A 168 -9.37 14.65 11.92
C ASP A 168 -9.43 13.39 11.06
N LEU A 169 -8.41 13.13 10.24
CA LEU A 169 -8.39 11.98 9.36
C LEU A 169 -7.91 10.71 10.08
N THR A 170 -6.84 10.77 10.87
CA THR A 170 -6.22 9.56 11.42
C THR A 170 -6.81 9.17 12.78
N THR A 171 -7.12 10.12 13.66
CA THR A 171 -7.79 9.78 14.92
C THR A 171 -9.30 9.72 14.76
N ARG A 172 -9.95 10.83 14.35
CA ARG A 172 -11.41 10.90 14.36
C ARG A 172 -12.05 10.04 13.29
N LEU A 173 -11.56 10.09 12.03
CA LEU A 173 -12.17 9.32 10.96
C LEU A 173 -11.74 7.85 11.00
N LEU A 174 -10.44 7.55 10.99
CA LEU A 174 -9.95 6.17 10.91
C LEU A 174 -10.20 5.39 12.21
N ARG A 175 -9.78 5.96 13.36
CA ARG A 175 -9.89 5.21 14.62
C ARG A 175 -11.29 5.25 15.22
N GLU A 176 -11.90 6.44 15.34
CA GLU A 176 -13.17 6.58 16.06
C GLU A 176 -14.38 6.21 15.18
N GLN A 177 -14.45 6.68 13.91
CA GLN A 177 -15.62 6.41 13.06
C GLN A 177 -15.54 5.05 12.36
N LEU A 178 -14.38 4.66 11.81
CA LEU A 178 -14.22 3.36 11.17
C LEU A 178 -13.84 2.25 12.15
N GLY A 179 -13.53 2.57 13.42
CA GLY A 179 -13.24 1.61 14.46
C GLY A 179 -11.86 0.93 14.38
N PHE A 180 -10.90 1.54 13.67
CA PHE A 180 -9.57 0.95 13.53
C PHE A 180 -8.74 1.06 14.79
N ASN A 181 -8.44 -0.06 15.44
CA ASN A 181 -7.59 -0.13 16.63
C ASN A 181 -6.19 -0.72 16.36
N GLY A 182 -5.85 -0.98 15.11
CA GLY A 182 -4.53 -1.48 14.71
C GLY A 182 -3.46 -0.39 14.67
N LEU A 183 -2.26 -0.76 14.21
CA LEU A 183 -1.11 0.13 14.11
C LEU A 183 -1.22 1.05 12.89
N VAL A 184 -0.99 2.33 13.09
CA VAL A 184 -0.84 3.31 12.00
C VAL A 184 0.63 3.68 11.84
N VAL A 185 1.17 3.46 10.64
CA VAL A 185 2.50 3.91 10.23
C VAL A 185 2.35 5.09 9.27
N THR A 186 3.27 6.07 9.33
CA THR A 186 3.31 7.12 8.30
C THR A 186 3.77 6.54 6.96
N ASP A 187 3.42 7.16 5.84
CA ASP A 187 4.23 7.01 4.64
C ASP A 187 5.62 7.64 4.86
N ALA A 188 6.54 7.46 3.91
CA ALA A 188 7.93 7.86 4.07
C ALA A 188 8.07 9.36 4.37
N THR A 189 8.52 9.71 5.59
CA THR A 189 8.64 11.10 6.03
C THR A 189 9.76 11.87 5.35
N THR A 190 10.54 11.20 4.51
CA THR A 190 11.55 11.79 3.63
C THR A 190 10.97 12.33 2.32
N MET A 191 9.69 12.02 2.03
CA MET A 191 9.00 12.52 0.85
C MET A 191 8.74 14.02 0.95
N THR A 192 8.84 14.73 -0.17
CA THR A 192 8.61 16.18 -0.22
C THR A 192 7.16 16.53 0.19
N GLY A 193 6.19 15.68 -0.13
CA GLY A 193 4.79 15.83 0.30
C GLY A 193 4.60 15.94 1.82
N PHE A 194 5.51 15.33 2.62
CA PHE A 194 5.56 15.51 4.06
C PHE A 194 6.33 16.77 4.46
N MET A 195 7.55 16.91 3.92
CA MET A 195 8.51 17.94 4.37
C MET A 195 8.11 19.37 4.01
N GLN A 196 7.30 19.57 2.98
CA GLN A 196 6.87 20.92 2.59
C GLN A 196 5.73 21.49 3.46
N THR A 197 5.06 20.63 4.25
CA THR A 197 3.87 21.04 5.02
C THR A 197 4.26 21.97 6.17
N MET A 198 5.34 21.64 6.89
CA MET A 198 5.89 22.41 7.99
C MET A 198 7.31 21.97 8.30
N ALA A 199 7.99 22.69 9.22
CA ALA A 199 9.33 22.29 9.65
C ALA A 199 9.33 20.86 10.23
N ARG A 200 10.32 20.04 9.90
CA ARG A 200 10.40 18.64 10.30
C ARG A 200 10.32 18.43 11.82
N ARG A 201 10.93 19.34 12.58
CA ARG A 201 10.87 19.32 14.06
C ARG A 201 9.47 19.43 14.63
N ASP A 202 8.55 20.03 13.86
CA ASP A 202 7.14 20.20 14.24
C ASP A 202 6.28 19.08 13.62
N ALA A 203 6.60 18.67 12.38
CA ALA A 203 5.84 17.66 11.64
C ALA A 203 5.93 16.26 12.26
N LEU A 204 7.11 15.83 12.72
CA LEU A 204 7.26 14.48 13.29
C LEU A 204 6.49 14.30 14.61
N PRO A 205 6.60 15.23 15.60
CA PRO A 205 5.74 15.19 16.78
C PRO A 205 4.26 15.23 16.44
N LEU A 206 3.87 16.08 15.49
CA LEU A 206 2.48 16.19 15.06
C LEU A 206 1.96 14.90 14.45
N ALA A 207 2.75 14.18 13.65
CA ALA A 207 2.34 12.88 13.11
C ALA A 207 1.98 11.88 14.23
N VAL A 208 2.79 11.84 15.30
CA VAL A 208 2.50 10.98 16.46
C VAL A 208 1.25 11.48 17.19
N ALA A 209 1.16 12.78 17.47
CA ALA A 209 0.00 13.39 18.14
C ALA A 209 -1.29 13.20 17.35
N ALA A 210 -1.23 13.25 16.02
CA ALA A 210 -2.36 13.05 15.12
C ALA A 210 -2.87 11.60 15.05
N GLY A 211 -2.11 10.63 15.56
CA GLY A 211 -2.55 9.23 15.66
C GLY A 211 -1.66 8.20 14.98
N CYS A 212 -0.53 8.58 14.37
CA CYS A 212 0.44 7.62 13.87
C CYS A 212 1.23 6.99 15.03
N ASP A 213 1.43 5.68 14.98
CA ASP A 213 2.12 4.91 16.03
C ASP A 213 3.59 4.67 15.67
N MET A 214 3.92 4.66 14.38
CA MET A 214 5.29 4.49 13.87
C MET A 214 5.59 5.51 12.77
N ILE A 215 6.83 5.97 12.75
CA ILE A 215 7.37 6.87 11.73
C ILE A 215 8.17 6.03 10.73
N LEU A 216 7.83 6.11 9.44
CA LEU A 216 8.54 5.42 8.38
C LEU A 216 9.57 6.36 7.76
N PHE A 217 10.79 5.92 7.83
CA PHE A 217 12.08 6.50 7.51
C PHE A 217 12.38 7.81 8.23
N THR A 218 13.59 7.87 8.73
CA THR A 218 14.22 9.07 9.30
C THR A 218 15.08 9.74 8.24
N LEU A 219 15.17 11.06 8.30
CA LEU A 219 16.13 11.83 7.50
C LEU A 219 17.50 11.86 8.20
N ASP A 220 17.49 12.25 9.47
CA ASP A 220 18.59 12.07 10.41
C ASP A 220 18.06 11.42 11.68
N LEU A 221 18.59 10.25 12.03
CA LEU A 221 18.07 9.46 13.15
C LEU A 221 18.20 10.19 14.49
N LYS A 222 19.28 10.94 14.70
CA LYS A 222 19.49 11.62 15.98
C LYS A 222 18.57 12.82 16.13
N GLU A 223 18.46 13.64 15.08
CA GLU A 223 17.59 14.81 15.10
C GLU A 223 16.13 14.39 15.21
N ASP A 224 15.68 13.45 14.37
CA ASP A 224 14.30 12.98 14.36
C ASP A 224 13.90 12.36 15.71
N TYR A 225 14.79 11.56 16.30
CA TYR A 225 14.58 11.01 17.64
C TYR A 225 14.49 12.10 18.70
N GLN A 226 15.37 13.13 18.62
CA GLN A 226 15.37 14.23 19.58
C GLN A 226 14.10 15.06 19.49
N TYR A 227 13.58 15.34 18.29
CA TYR A 227 12.32 16.07 18.10
C TYR A 227 11.13 15.35 18.78
N VAL A 228 11.04 14.03 18.63
CA VAL A 228 9.97 13.23 19.26
C VAL A 228 10.18 13.17 20.78
N LEU A 229 11.42 13.05 21.26
CA LEU A 229 11.74 13.01 22.69
C LEU A 229 11.39 14.33 23.38
N ASP A 230 11.77 15.46 22.78
CA ASP A 230 11.48 16.80 23.30
C ASP A 230 9.97 17.04 23.38
N ALA A 231 9.22 16.63 22.33
CA ALA A 231 7.77 16.75 22.28
C ALA A 231 7.05 15.83 23.29
N ALA A 232 7.64 14.69 23.63
CA ALA A 232 7.14 13.86 24.73
C ALA A 232 7.43 14.47 26.11
N ALA A 233 8.59 15.17 26.24
CA ALA A 233 8.98 15.81 27.50
C ALA A 233 8.17 17.08 27.80
N ASP A 234 7.82 17.86 26.78
CA ASP A 234 7.06 19.11 26.93
C ASP A 234 5.53 18.91 26.91
N GLY A 235 5.06 17.67 26.60
CA GLY A 235 3.65 17.32 26.58
C GLY A 235 2.94 17.56 25.24
N THR A 236 3.64 17.96 24.19
CA THR A 236 3.11 18.05 22.81
C THR A 236 2.60 16.69 22.33
N ILE A 237 3.35 15.62 22.67
CA ILE A 237 2.87 14.24 22.61
C ILE A 237 2.48 13.85 24.02
N SER A 238 1.18 13.63 24.28
CA SER A 238 0.74 13.24 25.62
C SER A 238 1.26 11.85 26.02
N ARG A 239 1.39 11.60 27.31
CA ARG A 239 1.83 10.31 27.82
C ARG A 239 0.89 9.20 27.38
N GLU A 240 -0.41 9.45 27.40
CA GLU A 240 -1.45 8.51 26.99
C GLU A 240 -1.28 8.15 25.50
N ARG A 241 -1.03 9.16 24.65
CA ARG A 241 -0.81 8.93 23.21
C ARG A 241 0.45 8.08 22.95
N LEU A 242 1.51 8.33 23.69
CA LEU A 242 2.75 7.56 23.59
C LEU A 242 2.53 6.11 24.04
N ASP A 243 1.87 5.90 25.19
CA ASP A 243 1.58 4.57 25.72
C ASP A 243 0.66 3.77 24.77
N GLU A 244 -0.33 4.41 24.13
CA GLU A 244 -1.15 3.81 23.08
C GLU A 244 -0.33 3.35 21.86
N ALA A 245 0.59 4.19 21.38
CA ALA A 245 1.45 3.84 20.23
C ALA A 245 2.30 2.60 20.56
N VAL A 246 2.95 2.63 21.72
CA VAL A 246 3.79 1.50 22.19
C VAL A 246 2.95 0.24 22.36
N ALA A 247 1.74 0.36 22.95
CA ALA A 247 0.85 -0.79 23.11
C ALA A 247 0.47 -1.43 21.78
N ARG A 248 0.14 -0.65 20.73
CA ARG A 248 -0.18 -1.15 19.39
C ARG A 248 1.03 -1.80 18.71
N ILE A 249 2.23 -1.22 18.85
CA ILE A 249 3.46 -1.82 18.34
C ILE A 249 3.72 -3.18 19.01
N LEU A 250 3.60 -3.25 20.33
CA LEU A 250 3.80 -4.49 21.08
C LEU A 250 2.70 -5.52 20.76
N ALA A 251 1.45 -5.08 20.60
CA ALA A 251 0.33 -5.94 20.22
C ALA A 251 0.56 -6.58 18.83
N LEU A 252 1.01 -5.81 17.84
CA LEU A 252 1.35 -6.34 16.52
C LEU A 252 2.49 -7.38 16.61
N LYS A 253 3.57 -7.06 17.34
CA LYS A 253 4.68 -8.00 17.57
C LYS A 253 4.21 -9.29 18.28
N ALA A 254 3.30 -9.17 19.24
CA ALA A 254 2.74 -10.30 19.94
C ALA A 254 1.82 -11.14 19.06
N HIS A 255 0.96 -10.49 18.24
CA HIS A 255 0.10 -11.16 17.25
C HIS A 255 0.93 -12.01 16.26
N LEU A 256 2.01 -11.45 15.74
CA LEU A 256 2.95 -12.13 14.87
C LEU A 256 3.86 -13.14 15.58
N LYS A 257 3.68 -13.28 16.91
CA LYS A 257 4.44 -14.20 17.79
C LYS A 257 5.97 -14.00 17.72
N LEU A 258 6.44 -12.77 17.44
CA LEU A 258 7.87 -12.50 17.23
C LEU A 258 8.71 -12.84 18.47
N HIS A 259 8.19 -12.58 19.69
CA HIS A 259 8.83 -12.95 20.94
C HIS A 259 9.01 -14.47 21.07
N LYS A 260 7.99 -15.26 20.71
CA LYS A 260 8.08 -16.73 20.75
C LYS A 260 9.05 -17.26 19.69
N LYS A 261 8.96 -16.74 18.45
CA LYS A 261 9.90 -17.07 17.38
C LYS A 261 11.35 -16.77 17.76
N MET A 262 11.58 -15.69 18.52
CA MET A 262 12.91 -15.35 19.03
C MET A 262 13.39 -16.36 20.09
N GLU A 263 12.53 -16.72 21.07
CA GLU A 263 12.84 -17.72 22.09
C GLU A 263 13.12 -19.11 21.51
N GLU A 264 12.38 -19.50 20.46
CA GLU A 264 12.51 -20.75 19.75
C GLU A 264 13.65 -20.78 18.70
N GLY A 265 14.30 -19.64 18.45
CA GLY A 265 15.34 -19.51 17.44
C GLY A 265 14.81 -19.58 16.00
N THR A 266 13.51 -19.35 15.78
CA THR A 266 12.83 -19.46 14.48
C THR A 266 12.49 -18.08 13.88
N LEU A 267 12.94 -16.99 14.50
CA LEU A 267 12.70 -15.63 14.01
C LEU A 267 13.37 -15.37 12.66
N PHE A 268 14.54 -15.94 12.48
CA PHE A 268 15.29 -15.92 11.23
C PHE A 268 15.25 -17.32 10.60
N PRO A 269 14.48 -17.50 9.51
CA PRO A 269 14.42 -18.78 8.81
C PRO A 269 15.81 -19.21 8.30
N GLY A 270 16.10 -20.51 8.34
CA GLY A 270 17.33 -21.04 7.78
C GLY A 270 17.27 -21.20 6.27
N ASP A 271 18.41 -21.59 5.65
CA ASP A 271 18.55 -21.73 4.20
C ASP A 271 17.52 -22.68 3.56
N GLU A 272 17.02 -23.66 4.30
CA GLU A 272 15.98 -24.56 3.82
C GLU A 272 14.66 -23.84 3.45
N ALA A 273 14.35 -22.74 4.15
CA ALA A 273 13.16 -21.94 3.85
C ALA A 273 13.26 -21.28 2.46
N LEU A 274 14.48 -20.98 2.00
CA LEU A 274 14.71 -20.33 0.70
C LEU A 274 14.36 -21.26 -0.49
N LYS A 275 14.15 -22.55 -0.26
CA LYS A 275 13.65 -23.49 -1.29
C LYS A 275 12.27 -23.11 -1.83
N VAL A 276 11.53 -22.25 -1.12
CA VAL A 276 10.26 -21.68 -1.62
C VAL A 276 10.44 -20.98 -2.97
N PHE A 277 11.59 -20.36 -3.22
CA PHE A 277 11.91 -19.69 -4.48
C PHE A 277 12.14 -20.65 -5.67
N GLU A 278 12.35 -21.94 -5.40
CA GLU A 278 12.51 -22.97 -6.41
C GLU A 278 11.18 -23.59 -6.84
N ARG A 279 10.07 -23.22 -6.20
CA ARG A 279 8.75 -23.81 -6.43
C ARG A 279 8.22 -23.49 -7.83
N GLU A 280 8.19 -24.52 -8.68
CA GLU A 280 7.68 -24.41 -10.05
C GLU A 280 6.16 -24.21 -10.11
N ASP A 281 5.41 -24.69 -9.12
CA ASP A 281 3.97 -24.45 -9.02
C ASP A 281 3.63 -22.96 -8.84
N ASN A 282 4.39 -22.21 -8.03
CA ASN A 282 4.23 -20.76 -7.90
C ASN A 282 4.53 -20.04 -9.24
N ARG A 283 5.58 -20.46 -9.94
CA ARG A 283 5.93 -19.90 -11.27
C ARG A 283 4.85 -20.21 -12.32
N ASN A 284 4.28 -21.42 -12.28
CA ASN A 284 3.19 -21.80 -13.19
C ASN A 284 1.92 -21.01 -12.93
N LEU A 285 1.57 -20.74 -11.66
CA LEU A 285 0.47 -19.85 -11.30
C LEU A 285 0.70 -18.43 -11.83
N ALA A 286 1.91 -17.89 -11.70
CA ALA A 286 2.24 -16.58 -12.23
C ALA A 286 2.12 -16.53 -13.76
N ARG A 287 2.57 -17.56 -14.48
CA ARG A 287 2.41 -17.67 -15.94
C ARG A 287 0.93 -17.74 -16.33
N GLU A 288 0.14 -18.59 -15.65
CA GLU A 288 -1.29 -18.70 -15.93
C GLU A 288 -2.01 -17.37 -15.69
N CYS A 289 -1.67 -16.66 -14.62
CA CYS A 289 -2.21 -15.31 -14.35
C CYS A 289 -1.85 -14.34 -15.47
N ALA A 290 -0.58 -14.33 -15.92
CA ALA A 290 -0.12 -13.48 -17.01
C ALA A 290 -0.88 -13.79 -18.32
N ASP A 291 -1.01 -15.07 -18.69
CA ASP A 291 -1.74 -15.48 -19.89
C ASP A 291 -3.21 -15.01 -19.87
N ARG A 292 -3.87 -15.14 -18.71
CA ARG A 292 -5.26 -14.71 -18.52
C ARG A 292 -5.44 -13.20 -18.48
N SER A 293 -4.39 -12.45 -18.15
CA SER A 293 -4.43 -10.99 -18.04
C SER A 293 -4.31 -10.28 -19.38
N VAL A 294 -3.95 -10.99 -20.44
CA VAL A 294 -3.83 -10.41 -21.79
C VAL A 294 -5.17 -9.87 -22.23
N THR A 295 -5.23 -8.56 -22.46
CA THR A 295 -6.48 -7.84 -22.74
C THR A 295 -6.40 -7.19 -24.12
N LEU A 296 -7.35 -7.56 -25.00
CA LEU A 296 -7.50 -6.89 -26.29
C LEU A 296 -8.21 -5.54 -26.09
N VAL A 297 -7.45 -4.46 -26.02
CA VAL A 297 -7.98 -3.11 -25.80
C VAL A 297 -8.61 -2.54 -27.07
N LYS A 298 -8.02 -2.83 -28.25
CA LYS A 298 -8.49 -2.29 -29.54
C LYS A 298 -8.00 -3.13 -30.70
N ASP A 299 -8.91 -3.54 -31.57
CA ASP A 299 -8.63 -4.14 -32.88
C ASP A 299 -9.70 -3.75 -33.91
N THR A 300 -9.70 -2.48 -34.32
CA THR A 300 -10.72 -1.93 -35.25
C THR A 300 -10.63 -2.49 -36.64
N GLN A 301 -9.52 -3.11 -37.02
CA GLN A 301 -9.25 -3.67 -38.34
C GLN A 301 -9.32 -5.20 -38.38
N ASN A 302 -9.62 -5.84 -37.25
CA ASN A 302 -9.66 -7.30 -37.11
C ASN A 302 -8.36 -7.96 -37.60
N LEU A 303 -7.20 -7.42 -37.18
CA LEU A 303 -5.89 -7.92 -37.57
C LEU A 303 -5.43 -9.14 -36.79
N LEU A 304 -6.06 -9.40 -35.63
CA LEU A 304 -5.73 -10.54 -34.80
C LEU A 304 -6.64 -11.77 -35.10
N PRO A 305 -6.10 -12.99 -35.04
CA PRO A 305 -4.69 -13.32 -34.80
C PRO A 305 -3.80 -13.03 -36.03
N ILE A 306 -2.57 -12.57 -35.78
CA ILE A 306 -1.57 -12.34 -36.81
C ILE A 306 -1.24 -13.68 -37.51
N SER A 307 -1.30 -13.72 -38.85
CA SER A 307 -0.99 -14.90 -39.63
C SER A 307 0.13 -14.61 -40.67
N PRO A 308 1.18 -15.43 -40.74
CA PRO A 308 2.22 -15.26 -41.72
C PRO A 308 1.73 -15.42 -43.19
N LYS A 309 0.50 -15.96 -43.36
CA LYS A 309 -0.12 -16.07 -44.71
C LYS A 309 -0.67 -14.73 -45.19
N THR A 310 -1.11 -13.88 -44.27
CA THR A 310 -1.77 -12.61 -44.55
C THR A 310 -0.91 -11.39 -44.21
N GLN A 311 -0.21 -11.45 -43.06
CA GLN A 311 0.69 -10.38 -42.58
C GLN A 311 2.15 -10.82 -42.73
N ARG A 312 2.71 -10.57 -43.92
CA ARG A 312 4.08 -11.00 -44.28
C ARG A 312 5.17 -10.03 -43.84
N ARG A 313 4.80 -8.80 -43.44
CA ARG A 313 5.73 -7.78 -42.94
C ARG A 313 5.20 -7.22 -41.65
N ILE A 314 5.98 -7.34 -40.60
CA ILE A 314 5.66 -6.86 -39.26
C ILE A 314 6.75 -5.88 -38.88
N LEU A 315 6.36 -4.66 -38.50
CA LEU A 315 7.23 -3.72 -37.79
C LEU A 315 7.04 -3.88 -36.30
N LEU A 316 8.07 -4.35 -35.62
CA LEU A 316 8.10 -4.39 -34.16
C LEU A 316 8.75 -3.09 -33.67
N HIS A 317 7.98 -2.31 -32.91
CA HIS A 317 8.48 -1.12 -32.25
C HIS A 317 8.41 -1.34 -30.73
N VAL A 318 9.57 -1.48 -30.10
CA VAL A 318 9.69 -1.69 -28.64
C VAL A 318 9.95 -0.35 -27.99
N LEU A 319 9.07 0.02 -27.06
CA LEU A 319 9.23 1.19 -26.18
C LEU A 319 9.54 0.66 -24.78
N GLY A 320 10.70 0.99 -24.24
CA GLY A 320 11.11 0.52 -22.92
C GLY A 320 12.53 0.95 -22.57
N ASP A 321 12.91 0.79 -21.32
CA ASP A 321 14.25 1.06 -20.84
C ASP A 321 15.23 -0.04 -21.28
N LYS A 322 16.49 0.34 -21.55
CA LYS A 322 17.53 -0.53 -22.13
C LYS A 322 17.93 -1.75 -21.27
N GLY A 323 17.28 -1.98 -20.17
CA GLY A 323 17.74 -2.87 -19.11
C GLY A 323 17.08 -4.25 -19.00
N GLY A 324 16.15 -4.69 -19.86
CA GLY A 324 15.48 -5.91 -19.48
C GLY A 324 14.61 -6.71 -20.42
N TYR A 325 14.41 -6.28 -21.64
CA TYR A 325 13.66 -7.11 -22.57
C TYR A 325 14.61 -8.00 -23.39
N HIS A 326 14.86 -9.21 -22.92
CA HIS A 326 15.23 -10.30 -23.79
C HIS A 326 14.01 -10.58 -24.66
N ASP A 327 14.07 -10.15 -25.90
CA ASP A 327 12.98 -10.26 -26.86
C ASP A 327 12.80 -11.73 -27.29
N PRO A 328 11.75 -12.44 -26.82
CA PRO A 328 11.48 -13.81 -27.24
C PRO A 328 10.97 -13.91 -28.68
N ILE A 329 10.74 -12.76 -29.37
CA ILE A 329 10.25 -12.72 -30.74
C ILE A 329 11.42 -12.64 -31.73
N CYS A 330 12.60 -12.20 -31.31
CA CYS A 330 13.79 -12.06 -32.15
C CYS A 330 14.80 -13.20 -32.01
N ASN A 331 14.51 -14.24 -31.20
CA ASN A 331 15.34 -15.45 -31.08
C ASN A 331 14.74 -16.64 -31.78
#